data_f6b65d94e71a1dc50f99aabe268a8e28
#
_entry.id   f6b65d94e71a1dc50f99aabe268a8e28
#
_cell.length_a   1.000
_cell.length_b   1.000
_cell.length_c   1.000
_cell.angle_alpha   90.00
_cell.angle_beta   90.00
_cell.angle_gamma   90.00
#
_symmetry.space_group_name_H-M   'P 1'
#
loop_
_entity.id
_entity.type
_entity.pdbx_description
1 polymer ?
#
loop_
_entity_poly.entity_id
_entity_poly.type
_entity_poly.pdbx_seq_one_letter_code
_entity_poly.pdbx_strand_id
1 'polypeptide(L)'
;MTSMSTHRRARNLVGLAMLGAFALLGTACATSTPGEAPTSTPEPNSEEAAVVEKLVGLWGENATGQPHLEFAADGTVTGSDGCNGVTTTYSVNGDRVDLAQFASTLKACPGVDGWMRGVRAVELDGDVLIVMDASGAELGNLTRSS
;
A
#
# COMPACT_ATOMS: atom_id res chain seq x y z
N MET A 1 29.39 -28.63 -9.10
CA MET A 1 30.42 -27.58 -9.01
C MET A 1 29.79 -26.42 -8.21
N THR A 2 30.28 -26.32 -6.98
CA THR A 2 29.77 -25.49 -5.89
C THR A 2 30.43 -24.12 -5.97
N SER A 3 29.65 -23.01 -5.92
CA SER A 3 30.23 -21.69 -5.66
C SER A 3 29.44 -21.00 -4.57
N MET A 4 29.98 -21.09 -3.37
CA MET A 4 29.58 -20.32 -2.19
C MET A 4 30.25 -18.94 -2.26
N SER A 5 29.47 -17.87 -2.33
CA SER A 5 29.97 -16.51 -2.18
C SER A 5 29.64 -15.98 -0.79
N THR A 6 30.67 -15.91 0.04
CA THR A 6 30.65 -15.42 1.42
C THR A 6 30.95 -13.92 1.42
N HIS A 7 29.96 -13.06 1.65
CA HIS A 7 30.21 -11.64 1.91
C HIS A 7 30.45 -11.37 3.39
N ARG A 8 31.69 -11.05 3.70
CA ARG A 8 32.20 -10.64 5.02
C ARG A 8 31.66 -9.26 5.40
N ARG A 9 31.08 -9.18 6.59
CA ARG A 9 30.75 -7.91 7.26
C ARG A 9 32.02 -7.26 7.77
N ALA A 10 32.30 -6.02 7.35
CA ALA A 10 33.29 -5.15 7.96
C ALA A 10 32.64 -4.38 9.12
N ARG A 11 33.16 -4.60 10.32
CA ARG A 11 32.86 -3.83 11.52
C ARG A 11 33.91 -2.72 11.60
N ASN A 12 33.49 -1.46 11.50
CA ASN A 12 34.34 -0.33 11.86
C ASN A 12 33.87 0.22 13.21
N LEU A 13 34.68 -0.05 14.22
CA LEU A 13 34.71 0.64 15.50
C LEU A 13 35.77 1.75 15.41
N VAL A 14 35.37 2.99 15.54
CA VAL A 14 36.29 4.04 15.99
C VAL A 14 35.52 4.93 16.95
N GLY A 15 35.93 4.85 18.22
CA GLY A 15 35.54 5.79 19.24
C GLY A 15 36.47 7.01 19.20
N LEU A 16 35.98 8.14 19.63
CA LEU A 16 36.83 9.13 20.32
C LEU A 16 35.95 10.04 21.18
N ALA A 17 36.29 10.11 22.46
CA ALA A 17 35.75 10.98 23.47
C ALA A 17 36.28 12.42 23.29
N MET A 18 35.45 13.43 23.50
CA MET A 18 35.88 14.74 23.88
C MET A 18 34.93 15.33 24.93
N LEU A 19 35.48 15.53 26.13
CA LEU A 19 34.92 16.37 27.19
C LEU A 19 34.95 17.83 26.76
N GLY A 20 33.86 18.53 26.98
CA GLY A 20 33.78 19.98 26.91
C GLY A 20 32.70 20.48 27.85
N ALA A 21 33.10 20.87 29.06
CA ALA A 21 32.24 21.56 30.04
C ALA A 21 32.08 23.01 29.65
N PHE A 22 30.82 23.48 29.47
CA PHE A 22 30.47 24.91 29.53
C PHE A 22 29.21 25.09 30.32
N ALA A 23 29.35 25.64 31.51
CA ALA A 23 28.27 26.12 32.34
C ALA A 23 27.90 27.54 31.90
N LEU A 24 26.66 27.79 31.51
CA LEU A 24 26.05 29.10 31.54
C LEU A 24 24.61 29.00 32.00
N LEU A 25 24.35 29.54 33.18
CA LEU A 25 23.05 29.78 33.77
C LEU A 25 22.24 30.77 32.92
N GLY A 26 21.12 30.32 32.36
CA GLY A 26 20.17 31.20 31.71
C GLY A 26 18.75 30.73 32.10
N THR A 27 18.19 31.36 33.14
CA THR A 27 16.80 31.18 33.56
C THR A 27 15.90 31.91 32.55
N ALA A 28 15.26 31.18 31.66
CA ALA A 28 14.16 31.68 30.85
C ALA A 28 12.92 30.80 31.11
N CYS A 29 11.95 31.33 31.86
CA CYS A 29 10.63 30.79 31.92
C CYS A 29 9.97 30.93 30.54
N ALA A 30 9.97 29.90 29.76
CA ALA A 30 9.12 29.78 28.58
C ALA A 30 7.88 28.99 28.96
N THR A 31 6.74 29.67 28.99
CA THR A 31 5.40 29.09 29.01
C THR A 31 5.25 28.17 27.80
N SER A 32 5.35 26.88 28.02
CA SER A 32 5.07 25.87 26.99
C SER A 32 3.56 25.81 26.76
N THR A 33 3.09 26.50 25.75
CA THR A 33 1.82 26.21 25.12
C THR A 33 1.93 24.80 24.54
N PRO A 34 0.97 23.87 24.81
CA PRO A 34 0.95 22.59 24.09
C PRO A 34 0.71 22.89 22.60
N GLY A 35 1.79 22.95 21.86
CA GLY A 35 1.73 23.01 20.41
C GLY A 35 1.19 21.70 19.92
N GLU A 36 0.00 21.72 19.38
CA GLU A 36 -0.58 20.73 18.53
C GLU A 36 0.45 20.38 17.45
N ALA A 37 0.99 19.17 17.53
CA ALA A 37 1.91 18.69 16.52
C ALA A 37 1.14 18.69 15.19
N PRO A 38 1.65 19.32 14.12
CA PRO A 38 1.02 19.20 12.82
C PRO A 38 1.07 17.73 12.44
N THR A 39 -0.10 17.11 12.36
CA THR A 39 -0.27 15.81 11.70
C THR A 39 0.05 16.04 10.23
N SER A 40 1.32 15.91 9.88
CA SER A 40 1.76 15.94 8.48
C SER A 40 1.17 14.69 7.85
N THR A 41 0.03 14.81 7.20
CA THR A 41 -0.39 13.83 6.19
C THR A 41 0.71 13.88 5.12
N PRO A 42 1.42 12.77 4.83
CA PRO A 42 2.41 12.77 3.76
C PRO A 42 1.70 13.17 2.47
N GLU A 43 2.12 14.26 1.86
CA GLU A 43 1.69 14.56 0.49
C GLU A 43 2.24 13.44 -0.41
N PRO A 44 1.41 12.85 -1.29
CA PRO A 44 1.88 11.82 -2.22
C PRO A 44 3.02 12.43 -3.07
N ASN A 45 4.09 11.67 -3.21
CA ASN A 45 5.15 12.09 -4.12
C ASN A 45 4.62 12.05 -5.56
N SER A 46 5.33 12.71 -6.50
CA SER A 46 4.86 12.83 -7.88
C SER A 46 4.70 11.48 -8.60
N GLU A 47 5.44 10.46 -8.20
CA GLU A 47 5.34 9.10 -8.76
C GLU A 47 4.07 8.40 -8.28
N GLU A 48 3.76 8.48 -6.98
CA GLU A 48 2.52 7.94 -6.41
C GLU A 48 1.29 8.62 -7.02
N ALA A 49 1.31 9.95 -7.19
CA ALA A 49 0.23 10.68 -7.83
C ALA A 49 0.00 10.22 -9.28
N ALA A 50 1.06 9.93 -10.04
CA ALA A 50 0.95 9.41 -11.40
C ALA A 50 0.38 7.97 -11.44
N VAL A 51 0.67 7.14 -10.45
CA VAL A 51 0.08 5.80 -10.30
C VAL A 51 -1.40 5.93 -9.97
N VAL A 52 -1.76 6.79 -9.01
CA VAL A 52 -3.17 7.03 -8.61
C VAL A 52 -3.99 7.51 -9.81
N GLU A 53 -3.49 8.46 -10.60
CA GLU A 53 -4.19 8.97 -11.79
C GLU A 53 -4.52 7.85 -12.79
N LYS A 54 -3.59 6.91 -12.99
CA LYS A 54 -3.80 5.76 -13.87
C LYS A 54 -4.68 4.68 -13.24
N LEU A 55 -4.66 4.56 -11.91
CA LEU A 55 -5.39 3.53 -11.17
C LEU A 55 -6.88 3.84 -11.06
N VAL A 56 -7.24 5.12 -10.84
CA VAL A 56 -8.61 5.57 -10.59
C VAL A 56 -9.55 5.14 -11.71
N GLY A 57 -10.68 4.56 -11.32
CA GLY A 57 -11.74 4.08 -12.20
C GLY A 57 -12.10 2.63 -11.95
N LEU A 58 -12.94 2.10 -12.84
CA LEU A 58 -13.48 0.75 -12.78
C LEU A 58 -12.59 -0.24 -13.55
N TRP A 59 -12.31 -1.37 -12.92
CA TRP A 59 -11.57 -2.50 -13.46
C TRP A 59 -12.41 -3.77 -13.38
N GLY A 60 -12.56 -4.46 -14.50
CA GLY A 60 -13.47 -5.58 -14.62
C GLY A 60 -14.90 -5.14 -14.96
N GLU A 61 -15.85 -6.04 -14.89
CA GLU A 61 -17.26 -5.77 -15.21
C GLU A 61 -18.09 -5.62 -13.93
N ASN A 62 -18.70 -4.47 -13.72
CA ASN A 62 -19.67 -4.26 -12.64
C ASN A 62 -21.00 -4.92 -12.99
N ALA A 63 -20.99 -6.25 -13.06
CA ALA A 63 -22.16 -7.08 -13.34
C ALA A 63 -22.30 -8.22 -12.32
N THR A 64 -23.50 -8.73 -12.19
CA THR A 64 -23.77 -9.84 -11.25
C THR A 64 -22.93 -11.08 -11.61
N GLY A 65 -22.19 -11.56 -10.64
CA GLY A 65 -21.33 -12.76 -10.80
C GLY A 65 -19.96 -12.46 -11.40
N GLN A 66 -19.66 -11.19 -11.74
CA GLN A 66 -18.38 -10.77 -12.28
C GLN A 66 -17.51 -10.09 -11.23
N PRO A 67 -16.21 -10.40 -11.17
CA PRO A 67 -15.29 -9.72 -10.31
C PRO A 67 -14.94 -8.33 -10.88
N HIS A 68 -14.89 -7.33 -10.00
CA HIS A 68 -14.49 -5.97 -10.36
C HIS A 68 -13.96 -5.21 -9.14
N LEU A 69 -13.14 -4.20 -9.39
CA LEU A 69 -12.68 -3.21 -8.41
C LEU A 69 -12.84 -1.81 -8.99
N GLU A 70 -13.28 -0.87 -8.16
CA GLU A 70 -13.34 0.55 -8.47
C GLU A 70 -12.48 1.31 -7.49
N PHE A 71 -11.50 2.05 -8.01
CA PHE A 71 -10.57 2.85 -7.23
C PHE A 71 -10.97 4.32 -7.31
N ALA A 72 -11.10 4.96 -6.17
CA ALA A 72 -11.36 6.39 -6.06
C ALA A 72 -10.09 7.17 -5.70
N ALA A 73 -10.03 8.43 -6.10
CA ALA A 73 -8.88 9.29 -5.86
C ALA A 73 -8.63 9.61 -4.37
N ASP A 74 -9.63 9.38 -3.52
CA ASP A 74 -9.54 9.57 -2.07
C ASP A 74 -8.89 8.40 -1.32
N GLY A 75 -8.41 7.38 -2.05
CA GLY A 75 -7.79 6.20 -1.48
C GLY A 75 -8.78 5.08 -1.14
N THR A 76 -10.05 5.20 -1.51
CA THR A 76 -11.04 4.14 -1.29
C THR A 76 -11.11 3.17 -2.47
N VAL A 77 -11.43 1.91 -2.15
CA VAL A 77 -11.69 0.84 -3.13
C VAL A 77 -13.01 0.18 -2.80
N THR A 78 -13.85 0.07 -3.80
CA THR A 78 -15.07 -0.73 -3.74
C THR A 78 -15.09 -1.77 -4.85
N GLY A 79 -15.90 -2.81 -4.72
CA GLY A 79 -16.00 -3.84 -5.76
C GLY A 79 -16.64 -5.12 -5.28
N SER A 80 -16.37 -6.18 -6.02
CA SER A 80 -16.86 -7.53 -5.72
C SER A 80 -15.91 -8.60 -6.25
N ASP A 81 -15.80 -9.72 -5.54
CA ASP A 81 -15.15 -10.94 -6.04
C ASP A 81 -16.06 -11.77 -6.98
N GLY A 82 -17.16 -11.18 -7.42
CA GLY A 82 -18.24 -11.85 -8.16
C GLY A 82 -19.38 -12.35 -7.26
N CYS A 83 -19.12 -12.53 -5.97
CA CYS A 83 -20.09 -13.02 -4.99
C CYS A 83 -20.18 -12.13 -3.76
N ASN A 84 -19.03 -11.69 -3.26
CA ASN A 84 -18.92 -10.92 -2.03
C ASN A 84 -18.42 -9.51 -2.32
N GLY A 85 -18.99 -8.53 -1.62
CA GLY A 85 -18.54 -7.14 -1.73
C GLY A 85 -17.13 -6.95 -1.16
N VAL A 86 -16.37 -6.06 -1.77
CA VAL A 86 -15.09 -5.54 -1.32
C VAL A 86 -15.27 -4.07 -1.01
N THR A 87 -14.86 -3.63 0.18
CA THR A 87 -14.77 -2.22 0.56
C THR A 87 -13.55 -2.06 1.44
N THR A 88 -12.59 -1.27 0.99
CA THR A 88 -11.31 -1.06 1.69
C THR A 88 -10.67 0.25 1.26
N THR A 89 -9.45 0.50 1.71
CA THR A 89 -8.59 1.60 1.25
C THR A 89 -7.33 1.02 0.61
N TYR A 90 -6.63 1.84 -0.17
CA TYR A 90 -5.36 1.46 -0.78
C TYR A 90 -4.24 2.44 -0.44
N SER A 91 -3.02 1.97 -0.58
CA SER A 91 -1.80 2.77 -0.53
C SER A 91 -0.87 2.38 -1.67
N VAL A 92 -0.19 3.35 -2.25
CA VAL A 92 0.75 3.13 -3.36
C VAL A 92 2.16 2.97 -2.80
N ASN A 93 2.87 1.94 -3.25
CA ASN A 93 4.26 1.64 -2.87
C ASN A 93 5.06 1.35 -4.15
N GLY A 94 5.54 2.39 -4.83
CA GLY A 94 6.13 2.26 -6.17
C GLY A 94 5.09 1.80 -7.19
N ASP A 95 5.35 0.71 -7.89
CA ASP A 95 4.41 0.13 -8.87
C ASP A 95 3.32 -0.74 -8.23
N ARG A 96 3.50 -1.09 -6.95
CA ARG A 96 2.55 -1.92 -6.20
C ARG A 96 1.55 -1.06 -5.45
N VAL A 97 0.29 -1.46 -5.50
CA VAL A 97 -0.82 -0.86 -4.76
C VAL A 97 -1.33 -1.87 -3.74
N ASP A 98 -1.09 -1.61 -2.47
CA ASP A 98 -1.51 -2.49 -1.39
C ASP A 98 -2.92 -2.12 -0.91
N LEU A 99 -3.77 -3.13 -0.76
CA LEU A 99 -5.12 -3.00 -0.21
C LEU A 99 -5.08 -3.23 1.30
N ALA A 100 -5.65 -2.32 2.07
CA ALA A 100 -5.80 -2.50 3.51
C ALA A 100 -6.62 -3.77 3.81
N GLN A 101 -6.38 -4.36 4.97
CA GLN A 101 -7.12 -5.54 5.37
C GLN A 101 -8.62 -5.20 5.53
N PHE A 102 -9.48 -6.00 4.93
CA PHE A 102 -10.93 -5.82 4.97
C PHE A 102 -11.66 -7.10 5.32
N ALA A 103 -12.84 -6.93 5.87
CA ALA A 103 -13.79 -8.02 6.06
C ALA A 103 -14.65 -8.18 4.80
N SER A 104 -14.80 -9.41 4.35
CA SER A 104 -15.69 -9.76 3.24
C SER A 104 -16.78 -10.70 3.75
N THR A 105 -17.96 -10.63 3.16
CA THR A 105 -19.00 -11.62 3.41
C THR A 105 -18.56 -12.97 2.83
N LEU A 106 -18.84 -14.07 3.56
CA LEU A 106 -18.49 -15.40 3.10
C LEU A 106 -19.72 -16.09 2.48
N LYS A 107 -20.34 -15.46 1.50
CA LYS A 107 -21.44 -16.06 0.74
C LYS A 107 -20.88 -17.15 -0.16
N ALA A 108 -21.66 -18.21 -0.38
CA ALA A 108 -21.41 -19.19 -1.41
C ALA A 108 -22.32 -18.86 -2.60
N CYS A 109 -21.75 -18.59 -3.76
CA CYS A 109 -22.46 -18.32 -5.00
C CYS A 109 -22.16 -19.44 -6.00
N PRO A 110 -23.07 -20.40 -6.18
CA PRO A 110 -22.86 -21.48 -7.13
C PRO A 110 -22.60 -20.94 -8.55
N GLY A 111 -21.55 -21.45 -9.20
CA GLY A 111 -21.18 -21.07 -10.56
C GLY A 111 -20.36 -19.78 -10.67
N VAL A 112 -20.03 -19.12 -9.55
CA VAL A 112 -19.11 -17.99 -9.52
C VAL A 112 -17.72 -18.47 -9.13
N ASP A 113 -16.72 -18.15 -9.96
CA ASP A 113 -15.32 -18.38 -9.64
C ASP A 113 -14.82 -17.26 -8.70
N GLY A 114 -14.62 -17.59 -7.43
CA GLY A 114 -14.18 -16.65 -6.41
C GLY A 114 -12.66 -16.43 -6.39
N TRP A 115 -11.97 -16.45 -7.53
CA TRP A 115 -10.52 -16.32 -7.62
C TRP A 115 -9.98 -15.04 -6.93
N MET A 116 -10.72 -13.93 -6.98
CA MET A 116 -10.32 -12.66 -6.40
C MET A 116 -10.53 -12.57 -4.88
N ARG A 117 -11.07 -13.60 -4.23
CA ARG A 117 -11.38 -13.59 -2.79
C ARG A 117 -10.20 -13.28 -1.89
N GLY A 118 -9.00 -13.65 -2.33
CA GLY A 118 -7.76 -13.46 -1.59
C GLY A 118 -7.02 -12.16 -1.87
N VAL A 119 -7.60 -11.21 -2.62
CA VAL A 119 -6.92 -10.00 -3.05
C VAL A 119 -6.34 -9.19 -1.88
N ARG A 120 -5.08 -8.78 -2.02
CA ARG A 120 -4.36 -7.93 -1.05
C ARG A 120 -3.51 -6.86 -1.71
N ALA A 121 -3.21 -7.02 -2.99
CA ALA A 121 -2.49 -6.01 -3.75
C ALA A 121 -2.86 -6.08 -5.23
N VAL A 122 -2.55 -5.01 -5.93
CA VAL A 122 -2.65 -4.96 -7.40
C VAL A 122 -1.44 -4.25 -7.99
N GLU A 123 -1.14 -4.53 -9.26
CA GLU A 123 -0.15 -3.82 -10.07
C GLU A 123 -0.76 -3.45 -11.41
N LEU A 124 -0.33 -2.30 -11.95
CA LEU A 124 -0.79 -1.78 -13.24
C LEU A 124 0.14 -2.24 -14.36
N ASP A 125 -0.42 -2.89 -15.37
CA ASP A 125 0.26 -3.16 -16.65
C ASP A 125 -0.60 -2.63 -17.80
N GLY A 126 -0.43 -1.34 -18.11
CA GLY A 126 -1.26 -0.64 -19.09
C GLY A 126 -2.74 -0.61 -18.68
N ASP A 127 -3.59 -1.24 -19.49
CA ASP A 127 -5.04 -1.37 -19.24
C ASP A 127 -5.41 -2.70 -18.54
N VAL A 128 -4.41 -3.39 -17.99
CA VAL A 128 -4.57 -4.60 -17.18
C VAL A 128 -4.19 -4.32 -15.75
N LEU A 129 -5.00 -4.77 -14.81
CA LEU A 129 -4.75 -4.75 -13.39
C LEU A 129 -4.44 -6.18 -12.93
N ILE A 130 -3.19 -6.44 -12.59
CA ILE A 130 -2.74 -7.72 -12.05
C ILE A 130 -3.17 -7.79 -10.58
N VAL A 131 -3.93 -8.80 -10.22
CA VAL A 131 -4.48 -8.97 -8.86
C VAL A 131 -3.68 -10.02 -8.11
N MET A 132 -3.23 -9.68 -6.90
CA MET A 132 -2.33 -10.53 -6.10
C MET A 132 -2.88 -10.78 -4.69
N ASP A 133 -2.44 -11.88 -4.11
CA ASP A 133 -2.67 -12.23 -2.71
C ASP A 133 -1.64 -11.57 -1.77
N ALA A 134 -1.74 -11.90 -0.46
CA ALA A 134 -0.84 -11.37 0.57
C ALA A 134 0.62 -11.84 0.40
N SER A 135 0.86 -12.93 -0.30
CA SER A 135 2.22 -13.44 -0.58
C SER A 135 2.84 -12.77 -1.83
N GLY A 136 2.05 -12.01 -2.59
CA GLY A 136 2.43 -11.47 -3.89
C GLY A 136 2.24 -12.45 -5.04
N ALA A 137 1.55 -13.57 -4.81
CA ALA A 137 1.20 -14.48 -5.89
C ALA A 137 0.02 -13.91 -6.69
N GLU A 138 0.12 -13.96 -8.01
CA GLU A 138 -0.95 -13.56 -8.92
C GLU A 138 -2.16 -14.48 -8.75
N LEU A 139 -3.33 -13.89 -8.54
CA LEU A 139 -4.62 -14.55 -8.50
C LEU A 139 -5.31 -14.54 -9.86
N GLY A 140 -5.08 -13.51 -10.65
CA GLY A 140 -5.66 -13.25 -11.95
C GLY A 140 -5.55 -11.78 -12.32
N ASN A 141 -6.32 -11.36 -13.33
CA ASN A 141 -6.28 -9.99 -13.79
C ASN A 141 -7.68 -9.43 -14.11
N LEU A 142 -7.78 -8.11 -14.10
CA LEU A 142 -8.95 -7.33 -14.53
C LEU A 142 -8.53 -6.39 -15.63
N THR A 143 -9.41 -6.10 -16.58
CA THR A 143 -9.18 -5.08 -17.62
C THR A 143 -9.90 -3.79 -17.26
N ARG A 144 -9.37 -2.66 -17.71
CA ARG A 144 -10.02 -1.37 -17.52
C ARG A 144 -11.37 -1.36 -18.21
N SER A 145 -12.38 -0.91 -17.50
CA SER A 145 -13.72 -0.71 -18.08
C SER A 145 -13.75 0.61 -18.88
N SER A 146 -14.41 0.57 -20.04
CA SER A 146 -14.57 1.72 -20.94
C SER A 146 -15.69 2.63 -20.48
#